data_01e03e27b5272daf743e4f184cd39af7
#
_entry.id   01e03e27b5272daf743e4f184cd39af7
#
_cell.length_a   1.000
_cell.length_b   1.000
_cell.length_c   1.000
_cell.angle_alpha   90.00
_cell.angle_beta   90.00
_cell.angle_gamma   90.00
#
_symmetry.space_group_name_H-M   'P 1'
#
loop_
_entity.id
_entity.type
_entity.pdbx_description
1 polymer ?
#
loop_
_entity_poly.entity_id
_entity_poly.type
_entity_poly.pdbx_seq_one_letter_code
_entity_poly.pdbx_strand_id
1 'polypeptide(L)'
;MNLTLRVWRQAGPDAPGRFETYEAKDISEDTSFLEMLDLVNEELIAAGEEPIEFMHDCREGICGTCGLMINGRAHGPDGGAATCQVHMRSFADGDELVIEPFRAAGFPIVKDLVVDRSAFDDIIGAGGYVTVDTGSAPDANLIPVPKETADLAMDAAACIGCGACVAACPNGAAQLFTSAKLAHLNSLPQGQPERYQRTEHMVEVMEEHFGSCTNMGECEAACPKEISIDFIAMMNRDYLRAKFRNRRSA
;
A
#
# COMPACT_ATOMS: atom_id res chain seq x y z
N MET A 1 26.72 -13.57 2.47
CA MET A 1 25.99 -14.09 3.66
C MET A 1 25.15 -15.29 3.29
N ASN A 2 24.86 -16.14 4.27
CA ASN A 2 23.95 -17.28 4.11
C ASN A 2 22.75 -17.08 5.03
N LEU A 3 21.56 -17.34 4.54
CA LEU A 3 20.31 -17.08 5.24
C LEU A 3 19.37 -18.27 5.11
N THR A 4 18.56 -18.49 6.12
CA THR A 4 17.47 -19.46 6.08
C THR A 4 16.16 -18.72 5.86
N LEU A 5 15.45 -19.02 4.77
CA LEU A 5 14.18 -18.37 4.43
C LEU A 5 13.02 -19.31 4.74
N ARG A 6 12.11 -18.86 5.61
CA ARG A 6 10.82 -19.52 5.84
C ARG A 6 9.75 -18.77 5.06
N VAL A 7 9.40 -19.29 3.91
CA VAL A 7 8.51 -18.64 2.95
C VAL A 7 7.13 -19.26 2.97
N TRP A 8 6.10 -18.44 3.01
CA TRP A 8 4.73 -18.90 2.84
C TRP A 8 4.51 -19.38 1.41
N ARG A 9 4.05 -20.62 1.26
CA ARG A 9 3.70 -21.26 -0.02
C ARG A 9 2.23 -21.63 -0.01
N GLN A 10 1.53 -21.29 -1.08
CA GLN A 10 0.11 -21.58 -1.27
C GLN A 10 -0.21 -21.64 -2.76
N ALA A 11 -0.65 -22.78 -3.26
CA ALA A 11 -0.83 -23.00 -4.70
C ALA A 11 -2.01 -22.22 -5.33
N GLY A 12 -2.91 -21.68 -4.52
CA GLY A 12 -4.07 -20.93 -4.99
C GLY A 12 -4.95 -20.45 -3.84
N PRO A 13 -6.01 -19.67 -4.12
CA PRO A 13 -6.86 -19.05 -3.09
C PRO A 13 -7.48 -20.06 -2.11
N ASP A 14 -7.93 -21.19 -2.62
CA ASP A 14 -8.63 -22.24 -1.86
C ASP A 14 -7.69 -23.35 -1.36
N ALA A 15 -6.40 -23.31 -1.73
CA ALA A 15 -5.42 -24.29 -1.31
C ALA A 15 -4.93 -24.01 0.13
N PRO A 16 -4.62 -25.07 0.91
CA PRO A 16 -3.98 -24.86 2.20
C PRO A 16 -2.56 -24.30 2.02
N GLY A 17 -2.26 -23.22 2.74
CA GLY A 17 -0.92 -22.66 2.76
C GLY A 17 -0.06 -23.27 3.87
N ARG A 18 1.26 -23.27 3.68
CA ARG A 18 2.26 -23.72 4.65
C ARG A 18 3.56 -22.94 4.49
N PHE A 19 4.37 -22.96 5.54
CA PHE A 19 5.75 -22.47 5.42
C PHE A 19 6.64 -23.58 4.83
N GLU A 20 7.49 -23.20 3.88
CA GLU A 20 8.59 -24.01 3.36
C GLU A 20 9.91 -23.30 3.63
N THR A 21 10.97 -24.10 3.80
CA THR A 21 12.29 -23.58 4.16
C THR A 21 13.24 -23.68 2.96
N TYR A 22 13.94 -22.59 2.67
CA TYR A 22 14.91 -22.46 1.61
C TYR A 22 16.22 -21.89 2.16
N GLU A 23 17.34 -22.22 1.52
CA GLU A 23 18.64 -21.67 1.84
C GLU A 23 19.03 -20.65 0.78
N ALA A 24 19.34 -19.43 1.21
CA ALA A 24 19.94 -18.42 0.34
C ALA A 24 21.45 -18.34 0.65
N LYS A 25 22.29 -18.76 -0.29
CA LYS A 25 23.75 -18.93 -0.08
C LYS A 25 24.54 -17.90 -0.86
N ASP A 26 25.68 -17.50 -0.29
CA ASP A 26 26.64 -16.59 -0.91
C ASP A 26 26.02 -15.25 -1.37
N ILE A 27 24.97 -14.80 -0.68
CA ILE A 27 24.27 -13.54 -1.00
C ILE A 27 25.16 -12.35 -0.62
N SER A 28 25.32 -11.40 -1.54
CA SER A 28 26.02 -10.14 -1.28
C SER A 28 25.18 -9.24 -0.36
N GLU A 29 25.82 -8.50 0.54
CA GLU A 29 25.19 -7.50 1.38
C GLU A 29 24.54 -6.35 0.57
N ASP A 30 25.03 -6.09 -0.63
CA ASP A 30 24.55 -5.05 -1.54
C ASP A 30 23.36 -5.53 -2.43
N THR A 31 23.05 -6.81 -2.43
CA THR A 31 21.89 -7.38 -3.13
C THR A 31 20.60 -6.85 -2.50
N SER A 32 19.61 -6.49 -3.33
CA SER A 32 18.27 -6.15 -2.82
C SER A 32 17.52 -7.40 -2.36
N PHE A 33 16.52 -7.22 -1.50
CA PHE A 33 15.70 -8.34 -1.00
C PHE A 33 15.01 -9.11 -2.15
N LEU A 34 14.50 -8.40 -3.16
CA LEU A 34 13.87 -9.06 -4.31
C LEU A 34 14.87 -9.81 -5.19
N GLU A 35 16.07 -9.28 -5.35
CA GLU A 35 17.14 -9.95 -6.11
C GLU A 35 17.60 -11.22 -5.39
N MET A 36 17.66 -11.21 -4.05
CA MET A 36 17.91 -12.42 -3.27
C MET A 36 16.83 -13.49 -3.53
N LEU A 37 15.54 -13.10 -3.61
CA LEU A 37 14.45 -14.03 -3.98
C LEU A 37 14.58 -14.53 -5.43
N ASP A 38 15.02 -13.66 -6.37
CA ASP A 38 15.31 -14.09 -7.74
C ASP A 38 16.40 -15.15 -7.78
N LEU A 39 17.51 -14.98 -7.04
CA LEU A 39 18.61 -15.96 -6.96
C LEU A 39 18.12 -17.30 -6.40
N VAL A 40 17.31 -17.30 -5.36
CA VAL A 40 16.70 -18.53 -4.81
C VAL A 40 15.79 -19.19 -5.86
N ASN A 41 15.02 -18.42 -6.60
CA ASN A 41 14.15 -18.93 -7.67
C ASN A 41 14.94 -19.52 -8.83
N GLU A 42 16.08 -18.93 -9.21
CA GLU A 42 16.98 -19.53 -10.22
C GLU A 42 17.50 -20.90 -9.80
N GLU A 43 17.86 -21.07 -8.52
CA GLU A 43 18.29 -22.37 -7.97
C GLU A 43 17.15 -23.40 -7.99
N LEU A 44 15.92 -23.00 -7.59
CA LEU A 44 14.74 -23.87 -7.63
C LEU A 44 14.43 -24.33 -9.07
N ILE A 45 14.42 -23.40 -10.02
CA ILE A 45 14.18 -23.71 -11.44
C ILE A 45 15.26 -24.65 -11.97
N ALA A 46 16.52 -24.44 -11.63
CA ALA A 46 17.62 -25.33 -12.04
C ALA A 46 17.50 -26.75 -11.45
N ALA A 47 16.91 -26.87 -10.26
CA ALA A 47 16.59 -28.13 -9.60
C ALA A 47 15.30 -28.80 -10.16
N GLY A 48 14.54 -28.11 -11.02
CA GLY A 48 13.25 -28.57 -11.53
C GLY A 48 12.11 -28.42 -10.51
N GLU A 49 12.29 -27.57 -9.52
CA GLU A 49 11.30 -27.23 -8.49
C GLU A 49 10.50 -25.99 -8.87
N GLU A 50 9.32 -25.82 -8.25
CA GLU A 50 8.45 -24.68 -8.51
C GLU A 50 8.99 -23.42 -7.83
N PRO A 51 9.22 -22.29 -8.57
CA PRO A 51 9.71 -21.06 -8.01
C PRO A 51 8.70 -20.44 -7.03
N ILE A 52 9.19 -19.58 -6.14
CA ILE A 52 8.36 -18.77 -5.24
C ILE A 52 7.69 -17.67 -6.07
N GLU A 53 6.36 -17.60 -6.02
CA GLU A 53 5.62 -16.53 -6.70
C GLU A 53 5.59 -15.27 -5.84
N PHE A 54 6.07 -14.14 -6.38
CA PHE A 54 6.00 -12.82 -5.73
C PHE A 54 5.87 -11.72 -6.77
N MET A 55 5.30 -10.59 -6.35
CA MET A 55 5.09 -9.45 -7.25
C MET A 55 6.25 -8.46 -7.22
N HIS A 56 6.63 -8.00 -8.38
CA HIS A 56 7.60 -6.91 -8.56
C HIS A 56 7.38 -6.22 -9.91
N ASP A 57 7.83 -4.96 -10.01
CA ASP A 57 7.83 -4.22 -11.27
C ASP A 57 8.96 -3.20 -11.28
N CYS A 58 8.75 -1.96 -10.78
CA CYS A 58 9.72 -0.86 -10.91
C CYS A 58 11.07 -1.11 -10.23
N ARG A 59 11.10 -1.85 -9.12
CA ARG A 59 12.28 -2.04 -8.24
C ARG A 59 12.91 -0.75 -7.69
N GLU A 60 12.15 0.36 -7.71
CA GLU A 60 12.57 1.71 -7.31
C GLU A 60 11.69 2.31 -6.20
N GLY A 61 10.81 1.52 -5.58
CA GLY A 61 9.95 1.97 -4.50
C GLY A 61 8.82 2.91 -4.92
N ILE A 62 8.33 2.87 -6.17
CA ILE A 62 7.33 3.80 -6.71
C ILE A 62 6.06 3.14 -7.25
N CYS A 63 6.05 1.84 -7.57
CA CYS A 63 4.88 1.18 -8.15
C CYS A 63 3.94 0.52 -7.13
N GLY A 64 4.43 0.23 -5.91
CA GLY A 64 3.65 -0.38 -4.84
C GLY A 64 3.36 -1.89 -5.00
N THR A 65 3.98 -2.60 -5.97
CA THR A 65 3.65 -4.02 -6.21
C THR A 65 4.37 -4.99 -5.28
N CYS A 66 5.58 -4.68 -4.83
CA CYS A 66 6.49 -5.57 -4.10
C CYS A 66 6.17 -5.75 -2.60
N GLY A 67 4.90 -5.68 -2.20
CA GLY A 67 4.50 -5.76 -0.80
C GLY A 67 4.68 -7.15 -0.20
N LEU A 68 5.58 -7.30 0.80
CA LEU A 68 5.81 -8.51 1.57
C LEU A 68 5.89 -8.20 3.07
N MET A 69 5.45 -9.15 3.89
CA MET A 69 5.77 -9.16 5.33
C MET A 69 7.11 -9.88 5.50
N ILE A 70 8.07 -9.23 6.14
CA ILE A 70 9.38 -9.80 6.46
C ILE A 70 9.55 -9.73 7.98
N ASN A 71 9.68 -10.88 8.62
CA ASN A 71 9.76 -10.99 10.10
C ASN A 71 8.61 -10.23 10.81
N GLY A 72 7.40 -10.33 10.26
CA GLY A 72 6.19 -9.69 10.80
C GLY A 72 6.10 -8.17 10.58
N ARG A 73 7.00 -7.57 9.79
CA ARG A 73 6.96 -6.15 9.41
C ARG A 73 6.64 -5.98 7.93
N ALA A 74 5.70 -5.13 7.62
CA ALA A 74 5.39 -4.77 6.25
C ALA A 74 6.60 -4.07 5.62
N HIS A 75 7.04 -4.56 4.46
CA HIS A 75 8.25 -4.16 3.74
C HIS A 75 9.59 -4.49 4.40
N GLY A 76 9.62 -5.04 5.62
CA GLY A 76 10.86 -5.41 6.32
C GLY A 76 11.34 -4.39 7.36
N PRO A 77 12.63 -4.43 7.72
CA PRO A 77 13.14 -3.71 8.88
C PRO A 77 13.34 -2.20 8.65
N ASP A 78 13.54 -1.76 7.38
CA ASP A 78 13.96 -0.40 7.07
C ASP A 78 12.74 0.54 7.01
N GLY A 79 12.71 1.57 7.86
CA GLY A 79 11.67 2.60 7.83
C GLY A 79 11.72 3.43 6.55
N GLY A 80 10.55 3.85 6.04
CA GLY A 80 10.46 4.68 4.83
C GLY A 80 10.88 3.98 3.53
N ALA A 81 11.05 2.65 3.53
CA ALA A 81 11.49 1.86 2.39
C ALA A 81 10.44 0.82 1.97
N ALA A 82 10.28 0.63 0.66
CA ALA A 82 9.52 -0.50 0.11
C ALA A 82 10.42 -1.74 0.04
N THR A 83 9.84 -2.94 -0.04
CA THR A 83 10.60 -4.21 -0.05
C THR A 83 11.72 -4.23 -1.10
N CYS A 84 11.48 -3.67 -2.29
CA CYS A 84 12.50 -3.59 -3.34
C CYS A 84 13.68 -2.66 -3.03
N GLN A 85 13.57 -1.83 -1.99
CA GLN A 85 14.62 -0.92 -1.53
C GLN A 85 15.39 -1.46 -0.32
N VAL A 86 14.90 -2.55 0.31
CA VAL A 86 15.60 -3.24 1.39
C VAL A 86 16.78 -4.00 0.81
N HIS A 87 17.97 -3.82 1.40
CA HIS A 87 19.18 -4.53 1.00
C HIS A 87 19.55 -5.59 2.04
N MET A 88 20.28 -6.61 1.61
CA MET A 88 20.60 -7.72 2.48
C MET A 88 21.51 -7.36 3.66
N ARG A 89 22.25 -6.23 3.59
CA ARG A 89 22.98 -5.65 4.73
C ARG A 89 22.13 -5.25 5.93
N SER A 90 20.80 -5.18 5.77
CA SER A 90 19.86 -4.96 6.88
C SER A 90 19.62 -6.21 7.72
N PHE A 91 20.24 -7.34 7.34
CA PHE A 91 20.17 -8.64 8.03
C PHE A 91 21.58 -9.15 8.35
N ALA A 92 21.68 -10.09 9.29
CA ALA A 92 22.96 -10.70 9.67
C ALA A 92 23.17 -12.06 8.97
N ASP A 93 24.44 -12.41 8.78
CA ASP A 93 24.79 -13.76 8.29
C ASP A 93 24.28 -14.83 9.26
N GLY A 94 23.57 -15.83 8.74
CA GLY A 94 22.93 -16.90 9.51
C GLY A 94 21.52 -16.59 10.02
N ASP A 95 20.95 -15.41 9.71
CA ASP A 95 19.57 -15.08 10.09
C ASP A 95 18.55 -16.03 9.46
N GLU A 96 17.47 -16.28 10.22
CA GLU A 96 16.23 -16.87 9.70
C GLU A 96 15.24 -15.77 9.37
N LEU A 97 14.76 -15.71 8.12
CA LEU A 97 13.81 -14.72 7.64
C LEU A 97 12.45 -15.37 7.37
N VAL A 98 11.40 -14.89 8.05
CA VAL A 98 10.02 -15.32 7.80
C VAL A 98 9.38 -14.37 6.79
N ILE A 99 8.98 -14.92 5.63
CA ILE A 99 8.45 -14.15 4.49
C ILE A 99 7.00 -14.56 4.24
N GLU A 100 6.10 -13.60 4.29
CA GLU A 100 4.66 -13.80 4.15
C GLU A 100 4.03 -12.79 3.19
N PRO A 101 2.88 -13.12 2.56
CA PRO A 101 2.13 -12.13 1.77
C PRO A 101 1.49 -11.05 2.66
N PHE A 102 1.12 -9.91 2.05
CA PHE A 102 0.23 -8.93 2.68
C PHE A 102 -1.20 -9.50 2.74
N ARG A 103 -1.51 -10.33 3.73
CA ARG A 103 -2.84 -10.92 3.85
C ARG A 103 -3.73 -10.14 4.83
N ALA A 104 -4.86 -9.72 4.30
CA ALA A 104 -5.97 -9.13 5.02
C ALA A 104 -7.26 -9.57 4.33
N ALA A 105 -8.43 -9.36 4.95
CA ALA A 105 -9.69 -9.71 4.33
C ALA A 105 -9.88 -9.09 2.94
N GLY A 106 -9.42 -7.83 2.77
CA GLY A 106 -9.44 -7.13 1.49
C GLY A 106 -8.29 -7.48 0.52
N PHE A 107 -7.35 -8.37 0.91
CA PHE A 107 -6.23 -8.82 0.09
C PHE A 107 -6.14 -10.36 0.10
N PRO A 108 -7.06 -11.04 -0.57
CA PRO A 108 -6.99 -12.51 -0.65
C PRO A 108 -5.72 -12.97 -1.37
N ILE A 109 -5.17 -14.10 -0.93
CA ILE A 109 -3.98 -14.68 -1.54
C ILE A 109 -4.36 -15.27 -2.90
N VAL A 110 -3.61 -14.90 -3.94
CA VAL A 110 -3.70 -15.47 -5.29
C VAL A 110 -2.83 -16.72 -5.39
N LYS A 111 -1.54 -16.58 -5.03
CA LYS A 111 -0.56 -17.68 -4.97
C LYS A 111 0.65 -17.23 -4.16
N ASP A 112 1.18 -18.08 -3.30
CA ASP A 112 2.35 -17.85 -2.46
C ASP A 112 2.34 -16.47 -1.78
N LEU A 113 3.19 -15.55 -2.25
CA LEU A 113 3.34 -14.20 -1.72
C LEU A 113 2.51 -13.16 -2.48
N VAL A 114 1.78 -13.57 -3.52
CA VAL A 114 0.94 -12.70 -4.35
C VAL A 114 -0.45 -12.58 -3.75
N VAL A 115 -0.92 -11.35 -3.61
CA VAL A 115 -2.28 -11.02 -3.14
C VAL A 115 -3.06 -10.22 -4.18
N ASP A 116 -4.37 -10.40 -4.20
CA ASP A 116 -5.28 -9.55 -4.98
C ASP A 116 -5.53 -8.23 -4.25
N ARG A 117 -5.27 -7.11 -4.92
CA ARG A 117 -5.48 -5.75 -4.43
C ARG A 117 -6.55 -4.98 -5.20
N SER A 118 -7.40 -5.68 -5.96
CA SER A 118 -8.49 -5.07 -6.73
C SER A 118 -9.43 -4.23 -5.90
N ALA A 119 -9.59 -4.53 -4.59
CA ALA A 119 -10.33 -3.69 -3.66
C ALA A 119 -9.80 -2.24 -3.57
N PHE A 120 -8.51 -2.01 -3.81
CA PHE A 120 -7.96 -0.65 -3.94
C PHE A 120 -8.38 0.02 -5.25
N ASP A 121 -8.46 -0.75 -6.32
CA ASP A 121 -8.92 -0.24 -7.62
C ASP A 121 -10.40 0.15 -7.55
N ASP A 122 -11.23 -0.60 -6.82
CA ASP A 122 -12.63 -0.25 -6.56
C ASP A 122 -12.74 1.09 -5.81
N ILE A 123 -11.92 1.31 -4.78
CA ILE A 123 -11.87 2.60 -4.06
C ILE A 123 -11.48 3.73 -5.02
N ILE A 124 -10.45 3.54 -5.85
CA ILE A 124 -10.04 4.55 -6.85
C ILE A 124 -11.16 4.75 -7.89
N GLY A 125 -11.79 3.68 -8.37
CA GLY A 125 -12.92 3.74 -9.29
C GLY A 125 -14.10 4.53 -8.75
N ALA A 126 -14.30 4.54 -7.42
CA ALA A 126 -15.39 5.27 -6.76
C ALA A 126 -15.21 6.80 -6.72
N GLY A 127 -13.99 7.32 -7.01
CA GLY A 127 -13.77 8.78 -7.00
C GLY A 127 -12.32 9.24 -6.94
N GLY A 128 -11.34 8.34 -7.01
CA GLY A 128 -9.91 8.66 -6.93
C GLY A 128 -9.34 9.37 -8.16
N TYR A 129 -10.16 10.15 -8.87
CA TYR A 129 -9.82 10.88 -10.09
C TYR A 129 -10.55 12.23 -10.16
N VAL A 130 -10.20 13.03 -11.16
CA VAL A 130 -10.88 14.29 -11.49
C VAL A 130 -11.56 14.12 -12.83
N THR A 131 -12.87 14.47 -12.92
CA THR A 131 -13.62 14.45 -14.19
C THR A 131 -13.52 15.78 -14.92
N VAL A 132 -14.26 15.92 -16.01
CA VAL A 132 -14.36 17.19 -16.76
C VAL A 132 -15.14 18.27 -16.01
N ASP A 133 -15.89 17.93 -14.96
CA ASP A 133 -16.59 18.87 -14.09
C ASP A 133 -15.63 19.48 -13.06
N THR A 134 -14.76 20.34 -13.55
CA THR A 134 -13.74 21.02 -12.74
C THR A 134 -14.17 22.40 -12.24
N GLY A 135 -15.44 22.77 -12.44
CA GLY A 135 -15.98 24.09 -12.07
C GLY A 135 -15.58 25.18 -13.07
N SER A 136 -15.77 26.44 -12.66
CA SER A 136 -15.41 27.61 -13.47
C SER A 136 -13.92 27.93 -13.36
N ALA A 137 -13.34 28.52 -14.43
CA ALA A 137 -11.99 29.02 -14.39
C ALA A 137 -11.86 30.12 -13.30
N PRO A 138 -10.79 30.08 -12.48
CA PRO A 138 -10.54 31.14 -11.51
C PRO A 138 -10.13 32.45 -12.19
N ASP A 139 -10.21 33.57 -11.44
CA ASP A 139 -9.64 34.85 -11.88
C ASP A 139 -8.15 34.69 -12.17
N ALA A 140 -7.67 35.31 -13.26
CA ALA A 140 -6.28 35.19 -13.71
C ALA A 140 -5.26 35.71 -12.67
N ASN A 141 -5.67 36.58 -11.76
CA ASN A 141 -4.84 37.11 -10.70
C ASN A 141 -5.00 36.37 -9.36
N LEU A 142 -5.89 35.39 -9.29
CA LEU A 142 -6.09 34.59 -8.10
C LEU A 142 -4.93 33.64 -7.87
N ILE A 143 -4.44 33.54 -6.64
CA ILE A 143 -3.59 32.42 -6.22
C ILE A 143 -4.54 31.23 -5.95
N PRO A 144 -4.58 30.21 -6.84
CA PRO A 144 -5.61 29.17 -6.77
C PRO A 144 -5.43 28.27 -5.54
N VAL A 145 -4.21 28.11 -5.03
CA VAL A 145 -3.90 27.32 -3.84
C VAL A 145 -2.67 27.89 -3.11
N PRO A 146 -2.73 28.10 -1.77
CA PRO A 146 -1.57 28.46 -0.97
C PRO A 146 -0.50 27.35 -1.02
N LYS A 147 0.78 27.74 -0.89
CA LYS A 147 1.90 26.79 -0.92
C LYS A 147 1.73 25.66 0.10
N GLU A 148 1.37 25.96 1.34
CA GLU A 148 1.17 24.98 2.40
C GLU A 148 0.11 23.92 2.04
N THR A 149 -0.98 24.35 1.39
CA THR A 149 -2.02 23.42 0.91
C THR A 149 -1.52 22.57 -0.26
N ALA A 150 -0.71 23.16 -1.16
CA ALA A 150 -0.11 22.43 -2.27
C ALA A 150 0.91 21.39 -1.77
N ASP A 151 1.76 21.76 -0.82
CA ASP A 151 2.72 20.85 -0.20
C ASP A 151 2.01 19.67 0.47
N LEU A 152 0.99 19.93 1.27
CA LEU A 152 0.15 18.90 1.90
C LEU A 152 -0.53 17.97 0.87
N ALA A 153 -1.00 18.52 -0.25
CA ALA A 153 -1.56 17.72 -1.34
C ALA A 153 -0.50 16.81 -1.98
N MET A 154 0.73 17.29 -2.15
CA MET A 154 1.83 16.51 -2.72
C MET A 154 2.34 15.44 -1.75
N ASP A 155 2.40 15.73 -0.45
CA ASP A 155 2.74 14.74 0.58
C ASP A 155 1.72 13.58 0.55
N ALA A 156 0.43 13.88 0.45
CA ALA A 156 -0.61 12.87 0.29
C ALA A 156 -0.49 12.08 -1.05
N ALA A 157 -0.10 12.78 -2.13
CA ALA A 157 0.09 12.19 -3.45
C ALA A 157 1.26 11.20 -3.51
N ALA A 158 2.20 11.26 -2.57
CA ALA A 158 3.31 10.31 -2.49
C ALA A 158 2.87 8.86 -2.24
N CYS A 159 1.62 8.63 -1.84
CA CYS A 159 1.06 7.29 -1.63
C CYS A 159 1.10 6.45 -2.92
N ILE A 160 1.85 5.34 -2.89
CA ILE A 160 2.04 4.40 -4.01
C ILE A 160 1.04 3.24 -4.05
N GLY A 161 0.07 3.19 -3.13
CA GLY A 161 -0.95 2.14 -3.10
C GLY A 161 -0.40 0.74 -2.82
N CYS A 162 0.70 0.60 -2.08
CA CYS A 162 1.34 -0.70 -1.84
C CYS A 162 0.53 -1.65 -0.94
N GLY A 163 -0.31 -1.14 -0.05
CA GLY A 163 -1.11 -1.94 0.88
C GLY A 163 -0.45 -2.22 2.24
N ALA A 164 0.77 -1.72 2.51
CA ALA A 164 1.44 -1.90 3.80
C ALA A 164 0.61 -1.41 5.00
N CYS A 165 -0.12 -0.31 4.81
CA CYS A 165 -1.02 0.25 5.82
C CYS A 165 -2.16 -0.70 6.21
N VAL A 166 -2.67 -1.49 5.27
CA VAL A 166 -3.70 -2.52 5.52
C VAL A 166 -3.07 -3.74 6.19
N ALA A 167 -1.93 -4.21 5.67
CA ALA A 167 -1.24 -5.39 6.18
C ALA A 167 -0.74 -5.22 7.62
N ALA A 168 -0.27 -4.02 7.98
CA ALA A 168 0.17 -3.69 9.32
C ALA A 168 -0.98 -3.40 10.30
N CYS A 169 -2.17 -3.07 9.79
CA CYS A 169 -3.31 -2.72 10.64
C CYS A 169 -3.94 -3.94 11.29
N PRO A 170 -4.11 -3.98 12.63
CA PRO A 170 -4.76 -5.10 13.31
C PRO A 170 -6.20 -5.35 12.84
N ASN A 171 -6.85 -4.33 12.32
CA ASN A 171 -8.22 -4.42 11.79
C ASN A 171 -8.27 -4.62 10.27
N GLY A 172 -7.13 -4.66 9.57
CA GLY A 172 -7.10 -4.68 8.10
C GLY A 172 -7.79 -3.45 7.47
N ALA A 173 -7.60 -2.28 8.05
CA ALA A 173 -8.28 -1.05 7.68
C ALA A 173 -7.53 -0.29 6.57
N ALA A 174 -8.26 0.26 5.57
CA ALA A 174 -7.68 0.98 4.43
C ALA A 174 -7.76 2.52 4.55
N GLN A 175 -8.06 3.04 5.74
CA GLN A 175 -8.29 4.47 5.94
C GLN A 175 -7.08 5.33 5.54
N LEU A 176 -5.84 4.88 5.76
CA LEU A 176 -4.67 5.67 5.36
C LEU A 176 -4.55 5.77 3.84
N PHE A 177 -4.78 4.69 3.10
CA PHE A 177 -4.79 4.70 1.64
C PHE A 177 -5.86 5.64 1.09
N THR A 178 -7.12 5.44 1.53
CA THR A 178 -8.27 6.23 1.05
C THR A 178 -8.11 7.70 1.40
N SER A 179 -7.68 8.00 2.63
CA SER A 179 -7.48 9.38 3.09
C SER A 179 -6.36 10.10 2.34
N ALA A 180 -5.27 9.43 1.99
CA ALA A 180 -4.21 10.01 1.17
C ALA A 180 -4.71 10.40 -0.22
N LYS A 181 -5.49 9.53 -0.89
CA LYS A 181 -6.08 9.84 -2.19
C LYS A 181 -7.08 11.00 -2.12
N LEU A 182 -7.92 11.02 -1.08
CA LEU A 182 -8.86 12.12 -0.83
C LEU A 182 -8.13 13.43 -0.49
N ALA A 183 -7.13 13.41 0.37
CA ALA A 183 -6.37 14.60 0.76
C ALA A 183 -5.67 15.24 -0.45
N HIS A 184 -5.04 14.42 -1.31
CA HIS A 184 -4.46 14.89 -2.56
C HIS A 184 -5.47 15.65 -3.41
N LEU A 185 -6.57 15.01 -3.81
CA LEU A 185 -7.55 15.61 -4.73
C LEU A 185 -8.36 16.73 -4.08
N ASN A 186 -8.74 16.58 -2.80
CA ASN A 186 -9.56 17.54 -2.08
C ASN A 186 -8.80 18.80 -1.63
N SER A 187 -7.48 18.81 -1.69
CA SER A 187 -6.66 19.98 -1.38
C SER A 187 -6.31 20.80 -2.62
N LEU A 188 -6.52 20.27 -3.82
CA LEU A 188 -6.26 20.97 -5.08
C LEU A 188 -7.53 21.62 -5.65
N PRO A 189 -7.40 22.73 -6.42
CA PRO A 189 -8.53 23.42 -7.04
C PRO A 189 -9.40 22.51 -7.92
N GLN A 190 -8.77 21.64 -8.69
CA GLN A 190 -9.42 20.72 -9.64
C GLN A 190 -10.34 19.70 -8.95
N GLY A 191 -10.05 19.35 -7.71
CA GLY A 191 -10.84 18.39 -6.95
C GLY A 191 -12.02 18.98 -6.18
N GLN A 192 -12.14 20.32 -6.10
CA GLN A 192 -13.14 20.97 -5.26
C GLN A 192 -14.60 20.76 -5.71
N PRO A 193 -14.95 20.79 -7.02
CA PRO A 193 -16.34 20.60 -7.45
C PRO A 193 -16.91 19.25 -7.00
N GLU A 194 -16.11 18.19 -7.04
CA GLU A 194 -16.51 16.82 -6.72
C GLU A 194 -16.15 16.37 -5.30
N ARG A 195 -15.54 17.25 -4.49
CA ARG A 195 -14.95 16.93 -3.19
C ARG A 195 -15.83 16.07 -2.30
N TYR A 196 -17.08 16.48 -2.09
CA TYR A 196 -17.97 15.84 -1.13
C TYR A 196 -18.59 14.54 -1.68
N GLN A 197 -18.92 14.52 -2.96
CA GLN A 197 -19.40 13.31 -3.63
C GLN A 197 -18.31 12.25 -3.67
N ARG A 198 -17.10 12.61 -4.09
CA ARG A 198 -15.93 11.75 -4.08
C ARG A 198 -15.68 11.15 -2.69
N THR A 199 -15.68 12.00 -1.66
CA THR A 199 -15.40 11.56 -0.29
C THR A 199 -16.43 10.53 0.18
N GLU A 200 -17.71 10.76 -0.09
CA GLU A 200 -18.78 9.83 0.31
C GLU A 200 -18.62 8.48 -0.39
N HIS A 201 -18.48 8.47 -1.71
CA HIS A 201 -18.37 7.24 -2.49
C HIS A 201 -17.12 6.43 -2.15
N MET A 202 -15.96 7.07 -2.06
CA MET A 202 -14.71 6.36 -1.74
C MET A 202 -14.71 5.78 -0.33
N VAL A 203 -15.31 6.46 0.65
CA VAL A 203 -15.41 5.94 2.03
C VAL A 203 -16.39 4.77 2.08
N GLU A 204 -17.53 4.84 1.39
CA GLU A 204 -18.50 3.76 1.34
C GLU A 204 -17.89 2.49 0.73
N VAL A 205 -17.24 2.58 -0.43
CA VAL A 205 -16.55 1.43 -1.05
C VAL A 205 -15.42 0.89 -0.17
N MET A 206 -14.65 1.78 0.49
CA MET A 206 -13.62 1.35 1.43
C MET A 206 -14.21 0.50 2.57
N GLU A 207 -15.36 0.91 3.13
CA GLU A 207 -16.03 0.19 4.24
C GLU A 207 -16.64 -1.14 3.80
N GLU A 208 -16.91 -1.34 2.51
CA GLU A 208 -17.36 -2.64 1.97
C GLU A 208 -16.26 -3.70 1.95
N HIS A 209 -15.01 -3.29 1.70
CA HIS A 209 -13.88 -4.22 1.52
C HIS A 209 -12.98 -4.36 2.75
N PHE A 210 -12.93 -3.36 3.63
CA PHE A 210 -11.91 -3.27 4.68
C PHE A 210 -12.52 -3.04 6.07
N GLY A 211 -11.73 -3.38 7.09
CA GLY A 211 -12.10 -3.16 8.47
C GLY A 211 -12.10 -1.69 8.90
N SER A 212 -12.72 -1.42 10.05
CA SER A 212 -12.84 -0.08 10.59
C SER A 212 -11.57 0.35 11.34
N CYS A 213 -11.21 1.63 11.21
CA CYS A 213 -10.07 2.21 11.90
C CYS A 213 -10.36 2.41 13.40
N THR A 214 -9.43 1.96 14.24
CA THR A 214 -9.41 2.21 15.69
C THR A 214 -8.25 3.10 16.13
N ASN A 215 -7.62 3.79 15.18
CA ASN A 215 -6.55 4.78 15.39
C ASN A 215 -5.30 4.23 16.13
N MET A 216 -4.85 3.03 15.74
CA MET A 216 -3.68 2.38 16.33
C MET A 216 -2.34 2.99 15.89
N GLY A 217 -2.30 3.59 14.68
CA GLY A 217 -1.11 4.25 14.14
C GLY A 217 -0.14 3.36 13.37
N GLU A 218 -0.30 2.03 13.37
CA GLU A 218 0.58 1.08 12.69
C GLU A 218 0.69 1.33 11.17
N CYS A 219 -0.36 1.87 10.58
CA CYS A 219 -0.40 2.20 9.16
C CYS A 219 0.59 3.29 8.76
N GLU A 220 0.76 4.32 9.59
CA GLU A 220 1.76 5.38 9.38
C GLU A 220 3.18 4.83 9.59
N ALA A 221 3.39 4.06 10.68
CA ALA A 221 4.69 3.46 11.00
C ALA A 221 5.20 2.49 9.92
N ALA A 222 4.29 1.79 9.22
CA ALA A 222 4.63 0.85 8.17
C ALA A 222 4.69 1.49 6.77
N CYS A 223 4.36 2.78 6.64
CA CYS A 223 4.24 3.40 5.32
C CYS A 223 5.62 3.71 4.71
N PRO A 224 5.98 3.12 3.52
CA PRO A 224 7.25 3.39 2.86
C PRO A 224 7.33 4.81 2.26
N LYS A 225 6.26 5.60 2.36
CA LYS A 225 6.14 6.98 1.90
C LYS A 225 5.78 7.94 3.02
N GLU A 226 5.83 7.49 4.27
CA GLU A 226 5.62 8.31 5.47
C GLU A 226 4.32 9.14 5.44
N ILE A 227 3.25 8.55 4.90
CA ILE A 227 1.93 9.18 4.81
C ILE A 227 1.36 9.36 6.22
N SER A 228 1.08 10.60 6.61
CA SER A 228 0.57 10.90 7.96
C SER A 228 -0.87 10.45 8.19
N ILE A 229 -1.16 9.95 9.40
CA ILE A 229 -2.52 9.65 9.87
C ILE A 229 -3.39 10.89 9.99
N ASP A 230 -2.84 12.10 9.96
CA ASP A 230 -3.61 13.35 9.93
C ASP A 230 -4.56 13.42 8.74
N PHE A 231 -4.21 12.78 7.63
CA PHE A 231 -5.10 12.65 6.48
C PHE A 231 -6.38 11.88 6.80
N ILE A 232 -6.34 10.90 7.72
CA ILE A 232 -7.53 10.19 8.20
C ILE A 232 -8.47 11.17 8.92
N ALA A 233 -7.94 12.06 9.74
CA ALA A 233 -8.75 13.10 10.39
C ALA A 233 -9.37 14.06 9.37
N MET A 234 -8.63 14.44 8.31
CA MET A 234 -9.16 15.24 7.21
C MET A 234 -10.29 14.52 6.47
N MET A 235 -10.09 13.25 6.11
CA MET A 235 -11.12 12.42 5.47
C MET A 235 -12.39 12.34 6.31
N ASN A 236 -12.28 12.03 7.59
CA ASN A 236 -13.42 11.92 8.50
C ASN A 236 -14.21 13.25 8.60
N ARG A 237 -13.50 14.38 8.68
CA ARG A 237 -14.12 15.71 8.65
C ARG A 237 -14.87 15.98 7.35
N ASP A 238 -14.26 15.63 6.21
CA ASP A 238 -14.87 15.83 4.90
C ASP A 238 -16.08 14.88 4.70
N TYR A 239 -15.99 13.65 5.18
CA TYR A 239 -17.09 12.69 5.13
C TYR A 239 -18.32 13.17 5.94
N LEU A 240 -18.10 13.65 7.16
CA LEU A 240 -19.19 14.25 7.95
C LEU A 240 -19.84 15.43 7.22
N ARG A 241 -19.02 16.29 6.59
CA ARG A 241 -19.54 17.43 5.79
C ARG A 241 -20.29 16.95 4.55
N ALA A 242 -19.80 15.92 3.87
CA ALA A 242 -20.45 15.32 2.70
C ALA A 242 -21.86 14.82 3.06
N LYS A 243 -22.00 14.05 4.13
CA LYS A 243 -23.32 13.54 4.60
C LYS A 243 -24.33 14.66 4.87
N PHE A 244 -23.89 15.84 5.31
CA PHE A 244 -24.80 16.98 5.50
C PHE A 244 -25.12 17.73 4.20
N ARG A 245 -24.16 17.86 3.28
CA ARG A 245 -24.33 18.60 2.02
C ARG A 245 -25.13 17.81 1.00
N ASN A 246 -24.79 16.55 0.80
CA ASN A 246 -25.44 15.72 -0.20
C ASN A 246 -26.91 15.45 0.12
N ARG A 247 -27.29 15.40 1.42
CA ARG A 247 -28.71 15.34 1.84
C ARG A 247 -29.55 16.57 1.46
N ARG A 248 -28.92 17.73 1.21
CA ARG A 248 -29.60 18.95 0.81
C ARG A 248 -29.76 19.11 -0.69
N SER A 249 -29.05 18.28 -1.45
CA SER A 249 -29.02 18.29 -2.93
C SER A 249 -29.87 17.17 -3.54
N ALA A 250 -30.34 16.23 -2.74
CA ALA A 250 -31.30 15.17 -3.08
C ALA A 250 -32.73 15.59 -2.69
#